data_c2ce84d79f1bc52f434b8d4f55b51c6b
#
_entry.id   c2ce84d79f1bc52f434b8d4f55b51c6b
#
_cell.length_a   1.000
_cell.length_b   1.000
_cell.length_c   1.000
_cell.angle_alpha   90.00
_cell.angle_beta   90.00
_cell.angle_gamma   90.00
#
_symmetry.space_group_name_H-M   'P 1'
#
loop_
_entity.id
_entity.type
_entity.pdbx_description
1 polymer ?
#
loop_
_entity_poly.entity_id
_entity_poly.type
_entity_poly.pdbx_seq_one_letter_code
_entity_poly.pdbx_strand_id
1 'polypeptide(L)'
;MNKTEFLLKLKLQKGIGYVKLLTIARQLDEGNTIKLADLQELDLSQELSDACIRVFRDLELDHLVKQIYRQCEVVGFFDEVYPQKLRQIYRPPLILFAKGDTSLLSKETITIVGSRYPTNYSEKVINRMVPNLVRKNIAVASGLAKGVDSLAHQAALRNQGKTIAVIGNGLNHFYPRQNFDLQSEIVQKGLLISEYLPDTPPRPFRFPERNRILAGLSQGVIITEAKDKSGSLITANLAMQENRDVYAVPGPITNQLSAGPNQLIEDGAIPIIDFKFDEGKI
;
A
#
# COMPACT_ATOMS: atom_id res chain seq x y z
N MET A 1 -15.00 20.20 11.28
CA MET A 1 -14.22 18.97 11.51
C MET A 1 -13.37 18.72 10.28
N ASN A 2 -12.18 18.14 10.41
CA ASN A 2 -11.40 17.67 9.28
C ASN A 2 -12.06 16.41 8.67
N LYS A 3 -12.07 16.27 7.32
CA LYS A 3 -12.69 15.10 6.63
C LYS A 3 -12.00 13.79 6.96
N THR A 4 -10.69 13.77 7.14
CA THR A 4 -9.95 12.58 7.58
C THR A 4 -10.41 12.12 8.95
N GLU A 5 -10.61 13.04 9.88
CA GLU A 5 -11.16 12.75 11.22
C GLU A 5 -12.59 12.22 11.12
N PHE A 6 -13.44 12.84 10.30
CA PHE A 6 -14.82 12.39 10.07
C PHE A 6 -14.87 10.97 9.48
N LEU A 7 -14.09 10.69 8.45
CA LEU A 7 -14.00 9.36 7.86
C LEU A 7 -13.44 8.33 8.85
N LEU A 8 -12.49 8.72 9.70
CA LEU A 8 -11.96 7.85 10.75
C LEU A 8 -13.02 7.50 11.79
N LYS A 9 -13.82 8.48 12.24
CA LYS A 9 -14.95 8.22 13.13
C LYS A 9 -15.97 7.27 12.51
N LEU A 10 -16.32 7.46 11.22
CA LEU A 10 -17.19 6.56 10.48
C LEU A 10 -16.60 5.14 10.38
N LYS A 11 -15.29 5.02 10.14
CA LYS A 11 -14.59 3.71 10.10
C LYS A 11 -14.62 2.99 11.44
N LEU A 12 -14.63 3.70 12.55
CA LEU A 12 -14.73 3.15 13.91
C LEU A 12 -16.16 2.71 14.24
N GLN A 13 -17.16 3.24 13.54
CA GLN A 13 -18.57 2.95 13.81
C GLN A 13 -18.95 1.54 13.33
N LYS A 14 -19.56 0.75 14.22
CA LYS A 14 -20.08 -0.58 13.87
C LYS A 14 -21.16 -0.48 12.78
N GLY A 15 -21.03 -1.32 11.75
CA GLY A 15 -21.99 -1.37 10.65
C GLY A 15 -21.65 -0.46 9.47
N ILE A 16 -20.63 0.39 9.57
CA ILE A 16 -20.10 1.17 8.46
C ILE A 16 -18.86 0.46 7.89
N GLY A 17 -19.11 -0.38 6.87
CA GLY A 17 -18.04 -1.03 6.11
C GLY A 17 -17.50 -0.14 4.99
N TYR A 18 -16.49 -0.66 4.28
CA TYR A 18 -15.79 0.06 3.23
C TYR A 18 -16.74 0.66 2.15
N VAL A 19 -17.76 -0.09 1.71
CA VAL A 19 -18.69 0.38 0.66
C VAL A 19 -19.46 1.60 1.13
N LYS A 20 -20.05 1.56 2.34
CA LYS A 20 -20.78 2.70 2.92
C LYS A 20 -19.85 3.91 3.09
N LEU A 21 -18.63 3.68 3.56
CA LEU A 21 -17.63 4.72 3.74
C LEU A 21 -17.23 5.37 2.40
N LEU A 22 -17.05 4.56 1.34
CA LEU A 22 -16.77 5.04 -0.01
C LEU A 22 -17.93 5.82 -0.61
N THR A 23 -19.18 5.37 -0.39
CA THR A 23 -20.38 6.08 -0.84
C THR A 23 -20.45 7.48 -0.24
N ILE A 24 -20.17 7.61 1.07
CA ILE A 24 -20.12 8.91 1.74
C ILE A 24 -18.96 9.76 1.16
N ALA A 25 -17.76 9.20 1.07
CA ALA A 25 -16.58 9.94 0.62
C ALA A 25 -16.74 10.48 -0.81
N ARG A 26 -17.42 9.78 -1.70
CA ARG A 26 -17.66 10.21 -3.10
C ARG A 26 -18.60 11.39 -3.23
N GLN A 27 -19.41 11.68 -2.23
CA GLN A 27 -20.33 12.82 -2.22
C GLN A 27 -19.76 14.04 -1.48
N LEU A 28 -18.64 13.89 -0.81
CA LEU A 28 -17.95 15.02 -0.20
C LEU A 28 -17.23 15.83 -1.30
N ASP A 29 -17.42 17.15 -1.27
CA ASP A 29 -16.74 18.10 -2.15
C ASP A 29 -15.20 18.04 -2.05
N GLU A 30 -14.51 18.85 -2.84
CA GLU A 30 -13.07 19.06 -2.70
C GLU A 30 -12.79 19.93 -1.47
N GLY A 31 -11.69 19.65 -0.78
CA GLY A 31 -11.29 20.37 0.44
C GLY A 31 -11.27 19.49 1.67
N ASN A 32 -10.59 19.94 2.73
CA ASN A 32 -10.24 19.10 3.88
C ASN A 32 -11.20 19.23 5.06
N THR A 33 -12.20 20.10 5.01
CA THR A 33 -13.13 20.33 6.13
C THR A 33 -14.57 19.97 5.77
N ILE A 34 -15.35 19.60 6.76
CA ILE A 34 -16.78 19.30 6.65
C ILE A 34 -17.52 19.94 7.81
N LYS A 35 -18.69 20.51 7.52
CA LYS A 35 -19.63 21.07 8.50
C LYS A 35 -20.86 20.17 8.63
N LEU A 36 -21.61 20.35 9.69
CA LEU A 36 -22.83 19.58 9.90
C LEU A 36 -23.88 19.86 8.81
N ALA A 37 -23.93 21.09 8.29
CA ALA A 37 -24.83 21.45 7.20
C ALA A 37 -24.55 20.65 5.94
N ASP A 38 -23.28 20.46 5.59
CA ASP A 38 -22.85 19.73 4.38
C ASP A 38 -23.37 18.27 4.41
N LEU A 39 -23.52 17.68 5.61
CA LEU A 39 -24.05 16.31 5.77
C LEU A 39 -25.52 16.17 5.42
N GLN A 40 -26.29 17.26 5.50
CA GLN A 40 -27.71 17.27 5.18
C GLN A 40 -27.97 17.37 3.68
N GLU A 41 -26.98 17.79 2.90
CA GLU A 41 -27.03 17.92 1.44
C GLU A 41 -26.63 16.62 0.71
N LEU A 42 -26.08 15.64 1.45
CA LEU A 42 -25.65 14.37 0.85
C LEU A 42 -26.87 13.50 0.48
N ASP A 43 -26.86 12.97 -0.75
CA ASP A 43 -27.87 12.01 -1.22
C ASP A 43 -27.59 10.61 -0.66
N LEU A 44 -27.96 10.41 0.60
CA LEU A 44 -27.76 9.17 1.35
C LEU A 44 -29.11 8.60 1.81
N SER A 45 -29.12 7.28 2.07
CA SER A 45 -30.29 6.71 2.78
C SER A 45 -30.43 7.36 4.17
N GLN A 46 -31.66 7.44 4.68
CA GLN A 46 -31.94 8.03 5.99
C GLN A 46 -31.06 7.42 7.11
N GLU A 47 -30.92 6.07 7.11
CA GLU A 47 -30.06 5.35 8.06
C GLU A 47 -28.60 5.85 8.03
N LEU A 48 -28.06 6.07 6.83
CA LEU A 48 -26.68 6.48 6.65
C LEU A 48 -26.48 7.97 6.97
N SER A 49 -27.45 8.82 6.62
CA SER A 49 -27.45 10.24 7.00
C SER A 49 -27.49 10.40 8.53
N ASP A 50 -28.38 9.69 9.21
CA ASP A 50 -28.46 9.69 10.68
C ASP A 50 -27.16 9.19 11.31
N ALA A 51 -26.51 8.18 10.72
CA ALA A 51 -25.21 7.70 11.18
C ALA A 51 -24.13 8.77 11.05
N CYS A 52 -24.08 9.50 9.93
CA CYS A 52 -23.14 10.60 9.72
C CYS A 52 -23.33 11.73 10.75
N ILE A 53 -24.56 12.12 11.04
CA ILE A 53 -24.89 13.16 12.01
C ILE A 53 -24.51 12.72 13.43
N ARG A 54 -24.82 11.47 13.81
CA ARG A 54 -24.44 10.92 15.12
C ARG A 54 -22.93 10.93 15.30
N VAL A 55 -22.20 10.37 14.33
CA VAL A 55 -20.73 10.27 14.37
C VAL A 55 -20.08 11.65 14.44
N PHE A 56 -20.63 12.63 13.73
CA PHE A 56 -20.12 14.00 13.75
C PHE A 56 -20.14 14.63 15.16
N ARG A 57 -21.14 14.29 15.99
CA ARG A 57 -21.34 14.83 17.34
C ARG A 57 -20.83 13.93 18.47
N ASP A 58 -20.30 12.76 18.14
CA ASP A 58 -19.94 11.73 19.12
C ASP A 58 -18.60 12.06 19.78
N LEU A 59 -18.65 12.40 21.07
CA LEU A 59 -17.48 12.75 21.89
C LEU A 59 -16.63 11.51 22.28
N GLU A 60 -17.24 10.32 22.37
CA GLU A 60 -16.48 9.09 22.65
C GLU A 60 -15.58 8.74 21.44
N LEU A 61 -16.12 8.90 20.23
CA LEU A 61 -15.31 8.73 19.01
C LEU A 61 -14.20 9.78 18.93
N ASP A 62 -14.39 11.02 19.43
CA ASP A 62 -13.31 12.01 19.50
C ASP A 62 -12.16 11.53 20.39
N HIS A 63 -12.47 10.90 21.51
CA HIS A 63 -11.44 10.32 22.37
C HIS A 63 -10.68 9.17 21.70
N LEU A 64 -11.40 8.26 21.02
CA LEU A 64 -10.79 7.15 20.29
C LEU A 64 -9.91 7.65 19.14
N VAL A 65 -10.38 8.63 18.38
CA VAL A 65 -9.60 9.27 17.30
C VAL A 65 -8.31 9.87 17.86
N LYS A 66 -8.39 10.64 18.96
CA LYS A 66 -7.21 11.21 19.64
C LYS A 66 -6.22 10.12 20.11
N GLN A 67 -6.72 8.98 20.60
CA GLN A 67 -5.85 7.85 20.96
C GLN A 67 -5.12 7.28 19.76
N ILE A 68 -5.79 7.17 18.59
CA ILE A 68 -5.17 6.69 17.36
C ILE A 68 -4.09 7.67 16.88
N TYR A 69 -4.37 8.98 16.87
CA TYR A 69 -3.38 10.01 16.48
C TYR A 69 -2.14 10.05 17.40
N ARG A 70 -2.25 9.60 18.66
CA ARG A 70 -1.10 9.45 19.55
C ARG A 70 -0.21 8.24 19.21
N GLN A 71 -0.74 7.25 18.50
CA GLN A 71 -0.04 6.01 18.17
C GLN A 71 0.63 6.05 16.79
N CYS A 72 0.05 6.78 15.84
CA CYS A 72 0.49 6.85 14.45
C CYS A 72 -0.06 8.10 13.76
N GLU A 73 0.55 8.46 12.64
CA GLU A 73 -0.05 9.42 11.72
C GLU A 73 -1.25 8.79 10.99
N VAL A 74 -2.23 9.61 10.66
CA VAL A 74 -3.41 9.21 9.90
C VAL A 74 -3.48 10.09 8.67
N VAL A 75 -3.45 9.46 7.50
CA VAL A 75 -3.52 10.12 6.20
C VAL A 75 -4.85 9.74 5.55
N GLY A 76 -5.70 10.72 5.32
CA GLY A 76 -7.00 10.56 4.69
C GLY A 76 -7.00 10.81 3.19
N PHE A 77 -8.01 10.29 2.52
CA PHE A 77 -8.19 10.41 1.06
C PHE A 77 -8.18 11.88 0.56
N PHE A 78 -8.63 12.83 1.38
CA PHE A 78 -8.70 14.26 1.04
C PHE A 78 -7.44 15.05 1.42
N ASP A 79 -6.47 14.44 2.10
CA ASP A 79 -5.25 15.13 2.50
C ASP A 79 -4.32 15.34 1.28
N GLU A 80 -3.59 16.44 1.25
CA GLU A 80 -2.66 16.77 0.16
C GLU A 80 -1.54 15.74 0.00
N VAL A 81 -1.07 15.18 1.12
CA VAL A 81 -0.04 14.15 1.14
C VAL A 81 -0.53 12.78 0.62
N TYR A 82 -1.86 12.61 0.45
CA TYR A 82 -2.41 11.35 -0.05
C TYR A 82 -2.01 11.12 -1.52
N PRO A 83 -1.42 9.94 -1.88
CA PRO A 83 -0.88 9.71 -3.21
C PRO A 83 -1.93 9.82 -4.31
N GLN A 84 -1.69 10.67 -5.30
CA GLN A 84 -2.59 10.85 -6.45
C GLN A 84 -2.86 9.52 -7.17
N LYS A 85 -1.81 8.73 -7.40
CA LYS A 85 -1.94 7.41 -8.06
C LYS A 85 -2.83 6.47 -7.27
N LEU A 86 -2.72 6.47 -5.94
CA LEU A 86 -3.54 5.63 -5.07
C LEU A 86 -4.99 6.11 -4.99
N ARG A 87 -5.23 7.43 -5.16
CA ARG A 87 -6.59 8.01 -5.21
C ARG A 87 -7.39 7.52 -6.42
N GLN A 88 -6.70 7.21 -7.51
CA GLN A 88 -7.29 6.85 -8.80
C GLN A 88 -7.67 5.37 -8.93
N ILE A 89 -7.22 4.50 -8.02
CA ILE A 89 -7.54 3.07 -8.13
C ILE A 89 -9.03 2.79 -7.87
N TYR A 90 -9.52 1.67 -8.38
CA TYR A 90 -10.93 1.27 -8.25
C TYR A 90 -11.43 1.27 -6.79
N ARG A 91 -10.59 0.85 -5.84
CA ARG A 91 -10.91 0.78 -4.41
C ARG A 91 -9.83 1.46 -3.56
N PRO A 92 -9.73 2.82 -3.57
CA PRO A 92 -8.71 3.51 -2.80
C PRO A 92 -8.92 3.34 -1.30
N PRO A 93 -7.88 3.12 -0.49
CA PRO A 93 -8.01 3.15 0.95
C PRO A 93 -8.36 4.58 1.40
N LEU A 94 -9.52 4.78 2.03
CA LEU A 94 -9.95 6.12 2.44
C LEU A 94 -9.18 6.69 3.62
N ILE A 95 -8.52 5.82 4.37
CA ILE A 95 -7.64 6.15 5.49
C ILE A 95 -6.43 5.21 5.47
N LEU A 96 -5.26 5.79 5.62
CA LEU A 96 -4.00 5.10 5.86
C LEU A 96 -3.50 5.47 7.25
N PHE A 97 -3.09 4.47 8.00
CA PHE A 97 -2.34 4.62 9.24
C PHE A 97 -0.86 4.49 8.90
N ALA A 98 -0.02 5.37 9.43
CA ALA A 98 1.37 5.50 9.04
C ALA A 98 2.31 5.63 10.24
N LYS A 99 3.51 5.01 10.16
CA LYS A 99 4.65 5.23 11.05
C LYS A 99 5.90 5.45 10.22
N GLY A 100 6.65 6.52 10.47
CA GLY A 100 7.84 6.92 9.73
C GLY A 100 7.62 8.19 8.91
N ASP A 101 8.30 8.32 7.79
CA ASP A 101 8.36 9.53 6.96
C ASP A 101 7.19 9.55 5.94
N THR A 102 6.09 10.20 6.28
CA THR A 102 4.89 10.29 5.41
C THR A 102 5.11 11.10 4.14
N SER A 103 6.16 11.92 4.06
CA SER A 103 6.52 12.62 2.81
C SER A 103 6.85 11.65 1.67
N LEU A 104 7.21 10.40 1.99
CA LEU A 104 7.46 9.36 1.01
C LEU A 104 6.22 8.96 0.19
N LEU A 105 5.02 9.28 0.65
CA LEU A 105 3.78 9.05 -0.09
C LEU A 105 3.69 9.87 -1.38
N SER A 106 4.39 11.01 -1.46
CA SER A 106 4.48 11.86 -2.65
C SER A 106 5.61 11.45 -3.60
N LYS A 107 6.44 10.46 -3.21
CA LYS A 107 7.62 10.08 -3.96
C LYS A 107 7.29 9.11 -5.08
N GLU A 108 8.04 9.20 -6.20
CA GLU A 108 8.01 8.16 -7.21
C GLU A 108 8.39 6.82 -6.61
N THR A 109 7.58 5.80 -6.88
CA THR A 109 7.68 4.52 -6.19
C THR A 109 7.55 3.37 -7.17
N ILE A 110 8.39 2.35 -6.98
CA ILE A 110 8.30 1.04 -7.65
C ILE A 110 8.03 -0.03 -6.61
N THR A 111 7.04 -0.87 -6.87
CA THR A 111 6.75 -2.05 -6.04
C THR A 111 7.56 -3.24 -6.52
N ILE A 112 8.23 -3.93 -5.59
CA ILE A 112 8.95 -5.19 -5.87
C ILE A 112 8.31 -6.30 -5.04
N VAL A 113 7.83 -7.36 -5.70
CA VAL A 113 7.21 -8.51 -5.05
C VAL A 113 7.67 -9.82 -5.69
N GLY A 114 7.45 -10.93 -4.99
CA GLY A 114 7.83 -12.24 -5.51
C GLY A 114 7.62 -13.38 -4.50
N SER A 115 8.37 -14.45 -4.66
CA SER A 115 8.31 -15.64 -3.83
C SER A 115 8.66 -15.34 -2.36
N ARG A 116 7.92 -15.99 -1.44
CA ARG A 116 8.29 -16.02 -0.02
C ARG A 116 9.51 -16.91 0.27
N TYR A 117 9.89 -17.74 -0.68
CA TYR A 117 11.05 -18.64 -0.65
C TYR A 117 11.81 -18.52 -1.97
N PRO A 118 12.43 -17.37 -2.22
CA PRO A 118 13.19 -17.13 -3.45
C PRO A 118 14.48 -17.96 -3.46
N THR A 119 15.03 -18.15 -4.64
CA THR A 119 16.40 -18.64 -4.80
C THR A 119 17.41 -17.49 -4.66
N ASN A 120 18.68 -17.81 -4.64
CA ASN A 120 19.76 -16.81 -4.70
C ASN A 120 19.68 -15.93 -5.97
N TYR A 121 18.91 -16.33 -6.97
CA TYR A 121 18.71 -15.55 -8.19
C TYR A 121 18.00 -14.23 -7.90
N SER A 122 16.85 -14.26 -7.21
CA SER A 122 16.14 -13.03 -6.80
C SER A 122 17.04 -12.10 -5.96
N GLU A 123 17.80 -12.65 -5.03
CA GLU A 123 18.70 -11.85 -4.20
C GLU A 123 19.75 -11.13 -5.06
N LYS A 124 20.39 -11.85 -6.01
CA LYS A 124 21.38 -11.27 -6.93
C LYS A 124 20.74 -10.18 -7.81
N VAL A 125 19.53 -10.42 -8.34
CA VAL A 125 18.79 -9.46 -9.15
C VAL A 125 18.47 -8.20 -8.35
N ILE A 126 17.87 -8.35 -7.16
CA ILE A 126 17.46 -7.24 -6.29
C ILE A 126 18.68 -6.41 -5.89
N ASN A 127 19.79 -7.06 -5.50
CA ASN A 127 21.01 -6.38 -5.08
C ASN A 127 21.69 -5.58 -6.21
N ARG A 128 21.44 -5.93 -7.48
CA ARG A 128 21.93 -5.16 -8.64
C ARG A 128 20.94 -4.09 -9.09
N MET A 129 19.65 -4.37 -8.96
CA MET A 129 18.57 -3.52 -9.46
C MET A 129 18.29 -2.34 -8.53
N VAL A 130 18.12 -2.61 -7.23
CA VAL A 130 17.68 -1.59 -6.25
C VAL A 130 18.64 -0.41 -6.13
N PRO A 131 19.98 -0.56 -6.17
CA PRO A 131 20.90 0.59 -6.20
C PRO A 131 20.65 1.56 -7.35
N ASN A 132 20.16 1.06 -8.50
CA ASN A 132 19.84 1.90 -9.64
C ASN A 132 18.55 2.70 -9.43
N LEU A 133 17.53 2.10 -8.82
CA LEU A 133 16.32 2.80 -8.40
C LEU A 133 16.63 3.89 -7.37
N VAL A 134 17.46 3.57 -6.38
CA VAL A 134 17.89 4.52 -5.34
C VAL A 134 18.63 5.72 -5.95
N ARG A 135 19.53 5.50 -6.91
CA ARG A 135 20.24 6.59 -7.60
C ARG A 135 19.30 7.50 -8.39
N LYS A 136 18.20 6.98 -8.89
CA LYS A 136 17.13 7.76 -9.52
C LYS A 136 16.14 8.39 -8.52
N ASN A 137 16.42 8.29 -7.22
CA ASN A 137 15.57 8.81 -6.16
C ASN A 137 14.17 8.15 -6.10
N ILE A 138 14.02 6.93 -6.64
CA ILE A 138 12.79 6.15 -6.63
C ILE A 138 12.70 5.35 -5.33
N ALA A 139 11.57 5.44 -4.64
CA ALA A 139 11.31 4.63 -3.44
C ALA A 139 10.94 3.19 -3.82
N VAL A 140 11.36 2.23 -3.00
CA VAL A 140 10.99 0.83 -3.16
C VAL A 140 9.82 0.52 -2.25
N ALA A 141 8.66 0.14 -2.81
CA ALA A 141 7.54 -0.37 -2.03
C ALA A 141 7.51 -1.90 -2.02
N SER A 142 7.07 -2.48 -0.92
CA SER A 142 6.80 -3.91 -0.85
C SER A 142 5.89 -4.26 0.34
N GLY A 143 5.53 -5.55 0.45
CA GLY A 143 4.54 -6.01 1.43
C GLY A 143 5.08 -6.50 2.75
N LEU A 144 6.37 -6.37 3.00
CA LEU A 144 7.05 -6.85 4.22
C LEU A 144 6.84 -8.36 4.49
N ALA A 145 6.51 -9.16 3.47
CA ALA A 145 6.45 -10.61 3.57
C ALA A 145 7.87 -11.23 3.63
N LYS A 146 7.95 -12.52 3.91
CA LYS A 146 9.22 -13.29 3.78
C LYS A 146 9.72 -13.25 2.34
N GLY A 147 11.02 -13.45 2.15
CA GLY A 147 11.64 -13.61 0.84
C GLY A 147 11.81 -12.31 0.08
N VAL A 148 11.31 -12.24 -1.15
CA VAL A 148 11.51 -11.11 -2.06
C VAL A 148 11.16 -9.76 -1.44
N ASP A 149 10.03 -9.65 -0.74
CA ASP A 149 9.61 -8.41 -0.10
C ASP A 149 10.67 -7.92 0.91
N SER A 150 11.14 -8.82 1.79
CA SER A 150 12.18 -8.50 2.76
C SER A 150 13.51 -8.12 2.08
N LEU A 151 13.91 -8.84 1.04
CA LEU A 151 15.12 -8.56 0.28
C LEU A 151 15.06 -7.17 -0.39
N ALA A 152 13.89 -6.80 -0.93
CA ALA A 152 13.69 -5.49 -1.56
C ALA A 152 13.85 -4.34 -0.54
N HIS A 153 13.20 -4.44 0.63
CA HIS A 153 13.34 -3.46 1.70
C HIS A 153 14.80 -3.35 2.20
N GLN A 154 15.42 -4.50 2.48
CA GLN A 154 16.82 -4.55 2.94
C GLN A 154 17.78 -3.95 1.92
N ALA A 155 17.58 -4.24 0.62
CA ALA A 155 18.42 -3.68 -0.43
C ALA A 155 18.26 -2.15 -0.52
N ALA A 156 17.05 -1.61 -0.38
CA ALA A 156 16.81 -0.17 -0.35
C ALA A 156 17.54 0.47 0.85
N LEU A 157 17.34 -0.08 2.06
CA LEU A 157 17.93 0.45 3.29
C LEU A 157 19.47 0.38 3.26
N ARG A 158 20.08 -0.73 2.80
CA ARG A 158 21.54 -0.88 2.67
C ARG A 158 22.16 0.15 1.73
N ASN A 159 21.40 0.58 0.71
CA ASN A 159 21.85 1.60 -0.24
C ASN A 159 21.41 3.02 0.14
N GLN A 160 20.99 3.25 1.39
CA GLN A 160 20.51 4.55 1.89
C GLN A 160 19.30 5.10 1.10
N GLY A 161 18.60 4.21 0.39
CA GLY A 161 17.38 4.52 -0.35
C GLY A 161 16.15 4.55 0.57
N LYS A 162 15.05 5.05 0.02
CA LYS A 162 13.77 5.11 0.70
C LYS A 162 12.92 3.88 0.40
N THR A 163 12.20 3.40 1.43
CA THR A 163 11.33 2.24 1.26
C THR A 163 9.99 2.45 1.98
N ILE A 164 8.92 1.92 1.37
CA ILE A 164 7.55 1.99 1.88
C ILE A 164 7.05 0.56 2.08
N ALA A 165 6.82 0.17 3.32
CA ALA A 165 6.20 -1.11 3.62
C ALA A 165 4.69 -0.95 3.77
N VAL A 166 3.92 -1.65 2.93
CA VAL A 166 2.47 -1.73 3.06
C VAL A 166 2.13 -3.05 3.73
N ILE A 167 1.44 -3.04 4.87
CA ILE A 167 1.16 -4.27 5.63
C ILE A 167 -0.33 -4.63 5.65
N GLY A 168 -0.63 -5.93 5.81
CA GLY A 168 -1.99 -6.48 5.84
C GLY A 168 -2.57 -6.65 7.25
N ASN A 169 -2.04 -5.92 8.24
CA ASN A 169 -2.46 -5.89 9.63
C ASN A 169 -2.27 -4.49 10.20
N GLY A 170 -2.72 -4.24 11.41
CA GLY A 170 -2.48 -2.96 12.09
C GLY A 170 -1.01 -2.75 12.47
N LEU A 171 -0.62 -1.48 12.60
CA LEU A 171 0.77 -1.06 12.82
C LEU A 171 1.39 -1.55 14.14
N ASN A 172 0.58 -1.97 15.11
CA ASN A 172 1.04 -2.49 16.40
C ASN A 172 1.36 -3.99 16.37
N HIS A 173 1.15 -4.66 15.22
CA HIS A 173 1.47 -6.07 15.03
C HIS A 173 2.69 -6.26 14.13
N PHE A 174 3.60 -7.12 14.54
CA PHE A 174 4.76 -7.54 13.76
C PHE A 174 4.46 -8.87 13.05
N TYR A 175 4.34 -8.81 11.73
CA TYR A 175 4.06 -10.00 10.95
C TYR A 175 4.74 -9.94 9.56
N PRO A 176 5.50 -10.98 9.17
CA PRO A 176 5.89 -12.14 9.98
C PRO A 176 6.86 -11.76 11.12
N ARG A 177 6.84 -12.51 12.23
CA ARG A 177 7.66 -12.18 13.42
C ARG A 177 9.16 -12.06 13.12
N GLN A 178 9.67 -12.84 12.15
CA GLN A 178 11.07 -12.78 11.74
C GLN A 178 11.48 -11.43 11.12
N ASN A 179 10.54 -10.61 10.69
CA ASN A 179 10.78 -9.27 10.11
C ASN A 179 10.63 -8.15 11.15
N PHE A 180 10.66 -8.46 12.45
CA PHE A 180 10.53 -7.48 13.53
C PHE A 180 11.58 -6.35 13.41
N ASP A 181 12.85 -6.71 13.29
CA ASP A 181 13.94 -5.75 13.19
C ASP A 181 13.83 -4.93 11.89
N LEU A 182 13.51 -5.58 10.78
CA LEU A 182 13.32 -4.91 9.50
C LEU A 182 12.13 -3.93 9.55
N GLN A 183 11.00 -4.32 10.15
CA GLN A 183 9.86 -3.42 10.33
C GLN A 183 10.24 -2.21 11.18
N SER A 184 11.01 -2.42 12.24
CA SER A 184 11.49 -1.34 13.13
C SER A 184 12.45 -0.40 12.40
N GLU A 185 13.34 -0.92 11.58
CA GLU A 185 14.26 -0.12 10.77
C GLU A 185 13.50 0.69 9.69
N ILE A 186 12.49 0.10 9.05
CA ILE A 186 11.63 0.81 8.08
C ILE A 186 10.91 1.98 8.74
N VAL A 187 10.39 1.82 9.95
CA VAL A 187 9.75 2.92 10.69
C VAL A 187 10.73 4.07 10.95
N GLN A 188 12.01 3.77 11.20
CA GLN A 188 13.01 4.81 11.47
C GLN A 188 13.56 5.50 10.22
N LYS A 189 13.70 4.80 9.09
CA LYS A 189 14.41 5.29 7.88
C LYS A 189 13.54 5.42 6.64
N GLY A 190 12.32 4.89 6.68
CA GLY A 190 11.36 4.82 5.60
C GLY A 190 9.93 5.08 6.08
N LEU A 191 8.97 4.32 5.55
CA LEU A 191 7.56 4.46 5.88
C LEU A 191 6.89 3.09 6.00
N LEU A 192 6.13 2.89 7.08
CA LEU A 192 5.24 1.75 7.28
C LEU A 192 3.79 2.23 7.21
N ILE A 193 2.99 1.65 6.32
CA ILE A 193 1.56 2.02 6.17
C ILE A 193 0.63 0.82 6.23
N SER A 194 -0.58 1.08 6.70
CA SER A 194 -1.68 0.12 6.73
C SER A 194 -3.03 0.79 6.54
N GLU A 195 -3.97 0.10 5.91
CA GLU A 195 -5.39 0.50 5.87
C GLU A 195 -6.16 0.07 7.13
N TYR A 196 -5.59 -0.82 7.92
CA TYR A 196 -6.24 -1.41 9.10
C TYR A 196 -5.92 -0.61 10.36
N LEU A 197 -6.89 -0.53 11.28
CA LEU A 197 -6.70 0.09 12.59
C LEU A 197 -5.46 -0.48 13.31
N PRO A 198 -4.73 0.31 14.11
CA PRO A 198 -3.42 -0.07 14.67
C PRO A 198 -3.37 -1.42 15.36
N ASP A 199 -4.43 -1.83 16.06
CA ASP A 199 -4.48 -3.08 16.81
C ASP A 199 -5.15 -4.24 16.04
N THR A 200 -5.34 -4.09 14.72
CA THR A 200 -5.95 -5.15 13.90
C THR A 200 -4.99 -6.31 13.66
N PRO A 201 -5.31 -7.55 14.09
CA PRO A 201 -4.42 -8.69 13.93
C PRO A 201 -4.30 -9.13 12.47
N PRO A 202 -3.21 -9.83 12.09
CA PRO A 202 -3.06 -10.38 10.75
C PRO A 202 -4.10 -11.47 10.48
N ARG A 203 -4.66 -11.48 9.26
CA ARG A 203 -5.58 -12.50 8.75
C ARG A 203 -5.24 -12.82 7.29
N PRO A 204 -5.35 -14.09 6.84
CA PRO A 204 -4.93 -14.50 5.49
C PRO A 204 -5.53 -13.66 4.35
N PHE A 205 -6.83 -13.35 4.41
CA PHE A 205 -7.54 -12.60 3.38
C PHE A 205 -7.08 -11.14 3.24
N ARG A 206 -6.51 -10.55 4.28
CA ARG A 206 -6.06 -9.14 4.27
C ARG A 206 -4.81 -8.92 3.42
N PHE A 207 -3.99 -9.95 3.22
CA PHE A 207 -2.78 -9.81 2.40
C PHE A 207 -3.08 -9.61 0.91
N PRO A 208 -3.98 -10.39 0.27
CA PRO A 208 -4.45 -10.08 -1.08
C PRO A 208 -5.16 -8.73 -1.18
N GLU A 209 -6.00 -8.36 -0.20
CA GLU A 209 -6.68 -7.06 -0.18
C GLU A 209 -5.68 -5.90 -0.16
N ARG A 210 -4.63 -6.00 0.65
CA ARG A 210 -3.57 -5.01 0.75
C ARG A 210 -2.82 -4.81 -0.58
N ASN A 211 -2.67 -5.85 -1.41
CA ASN A 211 -1.86 -5.79 -2.63
C ASN A 211 -2.35 -4.71 -3.62
N ARG A 212 -3.63 -4.33 -3.58
CA ARG A 212 -4.14 -3.21 -4.38
C ARG A 212 -3.49 -1.87 -4.01
N ILE A 213 -3.11 -1.71 -2.74
CA ILE A 213 -2.42 -0.50 -2.27
C ILE A 213 -0.99 -0.48 -2.82
N LEU A 214 -0.29 -1.62 -2.86
CA LEU A 214 1.03 -1.75 -3.49
C LEU A 214 0.98 -1.40 -4.97
N ALA A 215 0.01 -1.96 -5.70
CA ALA A 215 -0.19 -1.67 -7.11
C ALA A 215 -0.54 -0.19 -7.34
N GLY A 216 -1.48 0.34 -6.54
CA GLY A 216 -1.97 1.72 -6.70
C GLY A 216 -0.97 2.80 -6.30
N LEU A 217 -0.09 2.51 -5.34
CA LEU A 217 0.92 3.46 -4.87
C LEU A 217 2.04 3.68 -5.90
N SER A 218 2.34 2.67 -6.70
CA SER A 218 3.52 2.59 -7.56
C SER A 218 3.21 3.00 -9.00
N GLN A 219 4.23 3.47 -9.71
CA GLN A 219 4.16 3.64 -11.15
C GLN A 219 4.28 2.30 -11.90
N GLY A 220 4.91 1.29 -11.27
CA GLY A 220 5.02 -0.05 -11.82
C GLY A 220 5.33 -1.09 -10.75
N VAL A 221 5.12 -2.36 -11.10
CA VAL A 221 5.34 -3.51 -10.23
C VAL A 221 6.35 -4.45 -10.89
N ILE A 222 7.38 -4.82 -10.14
CA ILE A 222 8.44 -5.76 -10.56
C ILE A 222 8.20 -7.11 -9.89
N ILE A 223 8.13 -8.16 -10.70
CA ILE A 223 8.04 -9.55 -10.25
C ILE A 223 9.39 -10.24 -10.51
N THR A 224 10.06 -10.73 -9.45
CA THR A 224 11.36 -11.40 -9.60
C THR A 224 11.24 -12.90 -9.77
N GLU A 225 10.76 -13.61 -8.78
CA GLU A 225 10.47 -15.04 -8.80
C GLU A 225 9.08 -15.30 -8.25
N ALA A 226 8.29 -16.11 -8.94
CA ALA A 226 6.94 -16.47 -8.54
C ALA A 226 6.54 -17.82 -9.17
N LYS A 227 5.97 -18.72 -8.37
CA LYS A 227 5.27 -19.88 -8.91
C LYS A 227 4.01 -19.43 -9.64
N ASP A 228 3.52 -20.27 -10.53
CA ASP A 228 2.17 -20.15 -11.04
C ASP A 228 1.16 -20.03 -9.88
N LYS A 229 0.13 -19.18 -10.07
CA LYS A 229 -0.93 -18.90 -9.06
C LYS A 229 -0.42 -18.37 -7.70
N SER A 230 0.73 -17.73 -7.66
CA SER A 230 1.26 -17.13 -6.42
C SER A 230 0.58 -15.79 -6.08
N GLY A 231 0.66 -15.40 -4.79
CA GLY A 231 0.12 -14.12 -4.32
C GLY A 231 0.77 -12.88 -4.95
N SER A 232 2.01 -12.99 -5.44
CA SER A 232 2.70 -11.91 -6.17
C SER A 232 2.11 -11.66 -7.55
N LEU A 233 1.58 -12.70 -8.22
CA LEU A 233 0.86 -12.54 -9.49
C LEU A 233 -0.48 -11.81 -9.31
N ILE A 234 -1.11 -11.90 -8.13
CA ILE A 234 -2.29 -11.09 -7.80
C ILE A 234 -1.91 -9.59 -7.85
N THR A 235 -0.73 -9.23 -7.33
CA THR A 235 -0.27 -7.82 -7.36
C THR A 235 -0.01 -7.36 -8.80
N ALA A 236 0.57 -8.22 -9.66
CA ALA A 236 0.76 -7.91 -11.07
C ALA A 236 -0.58 -7.68 -11.79
N ASN A 237 -1.56 -8.56 -11.58
CA ASN A 237 -2.89 -8.41 -12.18
C ASN A 237 -3.59 -7.12 -11.70
N LEU A 238 -3.50 -6.79 -10.41
CA LEU A 238 -4.03 -5.54 -9.88
C LEU A 238 -3.32 -4.33 -10.49
N ALA A 239 -2.01 -4.39 -10.71
CA ALA A 239 -1.25 -3.33 -11.36
C ALA A 239 -1.75 -3.08 -12.81
N MET A 240 -1.93 -4.14 -13.60
CA MET A 240 -2.51 -4.04 -14.95
C MET A 240 -3.92 -3.44 -14.94
N GLN A 241 -4.79 -3.86 -14.01
CA GLN A 241 -6.14 -3.31 -13.87
C GLN A 241 -6.16 -1.82 -13.55
N GLU A 242 -5.13 -1.33 -12.86
CA GLU A 242 -4.98 0.08 -12.47
C GLU A 242 -4.06 0.87 -13.42
N ASN A 243 -3.81 0.36 -14.64
CA ASN A 243 -2.94 0.98 -15.66
C ASN A 243 -1.52 1.27 -15.12
N ARG A 244 -0.93 0.32 -14.42
CA ARG A 244 0.46 0.37 -13.95
C ARG A 244 1.30 -0.60 -14.76
N ASP A 245 2.52 -0.21 -15.06
CA ASP A 245 3.45 -1.09 -15.75
C ASP A 245 3.77 -2.34 -14.93
N VAL A 246 3.85 -3.47 -15.60
CA VAL A 246 4.28 -4.72 -14.99
C VAL A 246 5.61 -5.13 -15.61
N TYR A 247 6.61 -5.27 -14.78
CA TYR A 247 7.94 -5.73 -15.14
C TYR A 247 8.17 -7.13 -14.58
N ALA A 248 8.78 -7.99 -15.35
CA ALA A 248 9.07 -9.35 -14.92
C ALA A 248 10.53 -9.72 -15.21
N VAL A 249 11.17 -10.36 -14.24
CA VAL A 249 12.54 -10.85 -14.36
C VAL A 249 12.49 -12.22 -15.06
N PRO A 250 13.03 -12.37 -16.27
CA PRO A 250 13.05 -13.66 -16.96
C PRO A 250 13.94 -14.65 -16.21
N GLY A 251 13.59 -15.93 -16.28
CA GLY A 251 14.37 -16.98 -15.64
C GLY A 251 14.31 -18.29 -16.40
N PRO A 252 15.13 -19.29 -16.00
CA PRO A 252 15.17 -20.58 -16.67
C PRO A 252 13.79 -21.28 -16.68
N ILE A 253 13.35 -21.76 -17.83
CA ILE A 253 12.07 -22.46 -17.99
C ILE A 253 11.98 -23.76 -17.17
N THR A 254 13.11 -24.30 -16.75
CA THR A 254 13.20 -25.47 -15.87
C THR A 254 13.02 -25.15 -14.38
N ASN A 255 12.99 -23.87 -14.00
CA ASN A 255 12.78 -23.44 -12.62
C ASN A 255 11.32 -23.07 -12.39
N GLN A 256 10.65 -23.76 -11.48
CA GLN A 256 9.24 -23.48 -11.12
C GLN A 256 8.98 -22.05 -10.65
N LEU A 257 9.98 -21.39 -10.08
CA LEU A 257 9.85 -19.99 -9.63
C LEU A 257 9.99 -18.97 -10.78
N SER A 258 10.44 -19.41 -11.94
CA SER A 258 10.44 -18.59 -13.16
C SER A 258 9.13 -18.69 -13.94
N ALA A 259 8.26 -19.64 -13.62
CA ALA A 259 7.01 -19.87 -14.37
C ALA A 259 6.11 -18.63 -14.38
N GLY A 260 5.88 -18.01 -13.22
CA GLY A 260 5.05 -16.81 -13.12
C GLY A 260 5.62 -15.61 -13.89
N PRO A 261 6.87 -15.18 -13.65
CA PRO A 261 7.49 -14.10 -14.43
C PRO A 261 7.54 -14.36 -15.93
N ASN A 262 7.89 -15.57 -16.37
CA ASN A 262 7.94 -15.90 -17.80
C ASN A 262 6.53 -15.86 -18.43
N GLN A 263 5.49 -16.32 -17.71
CA GLN A 263 4.10 -16.20 -18.16
C GLN A 263 3.68 -14.72 -18.28
N LEU A 264 4.03 -13.88 -17.30
CA LEU A 264 3.75 -12.45 -17.38
C LEU A 264 4.42 -11.80 -18.59
N ILE A 265 5.65 -12.21 -18.96
CA ILE A 265 6.35 -11.73 -20.15
C ILE A 265 5.61 -12.18 -21.42
N GLU A 266 5.17 -13.42 -21.49
CA GLU A 266 4.37 -13.94 -22.60
C GLU A 266 3.05 -13.17 -22.73
N ASP A 267 2.44 -12.76 -21.61
CA ASP A 267 1.22 -11.97 -21.54
C ASP A 267 1.45 -10.45 -21.79
N GLY A 268 2.69 -10.03 -22.07
CA GLY A 268 3.04 -8.65 -22.45
C GLY A 268 3.69 -7.81 -21.36
N ALA A 269 4.05 -8.37 -20.21
CA ALA A 269 4.85 -7.65 -19.22
C ALA A 269 6.25 -7.33 -19.74
N ILE A 270 6.80 -6.21 -19.33
CA ILE A 270 8.11 -5.71 -19.77
C ILE A 270 9.22 -6.57 -19.14
N PRO A 271 10.04 -7.30 -19.92
CA PRO A 271 11.12 -8.09 -19.36
C PRO A 271 12.25 -7.20 -18.85
N ILE A 272 12.74 -7.50 -17.64
CA ILE A 272 13.96 -6.90 -17.11
C ILE A 272 15.16 -7.72 -17.59
N ILE A 273 15.78 -7.29 -18.68
CA ILE A 273 16.94 -7.95 -19.30
C ILE A 273 18.27 -7.31 -18.91
N ASP A 274 18.22 -6.09 -18.38
CA ASP A 274 19.35 -5.39 -17.79
C ASP A 274 18.88 -4.57 -16.55
N PHE A 275 19.81 -3.90 -15.91
CA PHE A 275 19.51 -3.09 -14.71
C PHE A 275 19.52 -1.58 -15.00
N LYS A 276 19.45 -1.20 -16.29
CA LYS A 276 19.34 0.18 -16.73
C LYS A 276 17.86 0.54 -16.82
N PHE A 277 17.46 1.44 -15.97
CA PHE A 277 16.14 2.04 -16.01
C PHE A 277 16.29 3.38 -16.77
N ASP A 278 16.27 3.34 -18.11
CA ASP A 278 16.39 4.54 -18.93
C ASP A 278 15.10 5.37 -18.85
N GLU A 279 15.20 6.69 -19.17
CA GLU A 279 14.04 7.59 -19.21
C GLU A 279 12.95 7.00 -20.12
N GLY A 280 11.75 6.81 -19.55
CA GLY A 280 10.59 6.22 -20.23
C GLY A 280 10.38 4.71 -20.01
N LYS A 281 11.27 4.02 -19.27
CA LYS A 281 11.06 2.60 -18.87
C LYS A 281 10.68 2.43 -17.39
N ILE A 282 11.11 3.30 -16.53
CA ILE A 282 10.67 3.46 -15.10
C ILE A 282 10.97 4.90 -14.70
#